data_0ac8cb4c9be168c37cbab64990ae9bb9
#
_entry.id   0ac8cb4c9be168c37cbab64990ae9bb9
#
_cell.length_a   1.000
_cell.length_b   1.000
_cell.length_c   1.000
_cell.angle_alpha   90.00
_cell.angle_beta   90.00
_cell.angle_gamma   90.00
#
_symmetry.space_group_name_H-M   'P 1'
#
loop_
_entity.id
_entity.type
_entity.pdbx_description
1 polymer ?
#
loop_
_entity_poly.entity_id
_entity_poly.type
_entity_poly.pdbx_seq_one_letter_code
_entity_poly.pdbx_strand_id
1 'polypeptide(L)'
;MRSYRQYCAVARALDLIGDRWTLLIVRELLLRGPSRYTDLREGLPGIATNLLADRLRELEDLGLVVREDAPPPIATTLFRLTPRGEELRPVITALGQWGIPLMADPPRGDEFRAYWLALPVALYLSDSAPEKPPVAIEVRTGAEPVVIETADGAVRTRAGAADDPDAVLTGAPELIAAVLTGTLALKDAVAKGLKLDGDRAALRRLLPA
;
A
#
# COMPACT_ATOMS: atom_id res chain seq x y z
N MET A 1 9.05 -26.29 -8.62
CA MET A 1 9.20 -24.92 -9.19
C MET A 1 9.60 -25.04 -10.66
N ARG A 2 8.92 -24.33 -11.57
CA ARG A 2 9.29 -24.31 -13.00
C ARG A 2 10.39 -23.27 -13.20
N SER A 3 11.54 -23.65 -13.78
CA SER A 3 12.63 -22.71 -14.08
C SER A 3 12.66 -22.33 -15.55
N TYR A 4 12.90 -21.06 -15.85
CA TYR A 4 13.13 -20.56 -17.21
C TYR A 4 14.43 -21.07 -17.83
N ARG A 5 15.34 -21.67 -17.03
CA ARG A 5 16.66 -22.19 -17.44
C ARG A 5 17.50 -21.13 -18.18
N GLN A 6 17.38 -19.87 -17.79
CA GLN A 6 18.14 -18.77 -18.36
C GLN A 6 19.22 -18.29 -17.38
N TYR A 7 20.40 -17.99 -17.88
CA TYR A 7 21.45 -17.29 -17.13
C TYR A 7 21.20 -15.78 -17.20
N CYS A 8 20.12 -15.35 -16.56
CA CYS A 8 19.64 -13.98 -16.52
C CYS A 8 19.08 -13.68 -15.12
N ALA A 9 19.52 -12.58 -14.50
CA ALA A 9 19.08 -12.23 -13.16
C ALA A 9 17.55 -12.03 -13.06
N VAL A 10 16.92 -11.45 -14.09
CA VAL A 10 15.46 -11.28 -14.15
C VAL A 10 14.76 -12.64 -14.21
N ALA A 11 15.23 -13.56 -15.06
CA ALA A 11 14.65 -14.89 -15.16
C ALA A 11 14.79 -15.66 -13.83
N ARG A 12 15.95 -15.55 -13.17
CA ARG A 12 16.19 -16.16 -11.85
C ARG A 12 15.30 -15.59 -10.78
N ALA A 13 15.06 -14.27 -10.77
CA ALA A 13 14.11 -13.66 -9.86
C ALA A 13 12.68 -14.17 -10.13
N LEU A 14 12.26 -14.21 -11.40
CA LEU A 14 10.93 -14.70 -11.78
C LEU A 14 10.76 -16.22 -11.51
N ASP A 15 11.82 -17.02 -11.51
CA ASP A 15 11.78 -18.40 -11.04
C ASP A 15 11.29 -18.49 -9.57
N LEU A 16 11.53 -17.46 -8.74
CA LEU A 16 11.19 -17.41 -7.32
C LEU A 16 9.89 -16.67 -7.03
N ILE A 17 9.67 -15.51 -7.68
CA ILE A 17 8.58 -14.58 -7.35
C ILE A 17 7.60 -14.35 -8.50
N GLY A 18 7.80 -15.00 -9.65
CA GLY A 18 6.99 -14.76 -10.85
C GLY A 18 5.59 -15.39 -10.83
N ASP A 19 5.29 -16.21 -9.85
CA ASP A 19 3.97 -16.81 -9.73
C ASP A 19 2.90 -15.78 -9.33
N ARG A 20 1.69 -15.97 -9.87
CA ARG A 20 0.54 -15.13 -9.54
C ARG A 20 0.31 -15.12 -8.03
N TRP A 21 0.00 -13.98 -7.47
CA TRP A 21 -0.23 -13.65 -6.07
C TRP A 21 1.05 -13.43 -5.24
N THR A 22 2.21 -13.95 -5.62
CA THR A 22 3.44 -13.86 -4.82
C THR A 22 3.80 -12.42 -4.48
N LEU A 23 3.90 -11.54 -5.47
CA LEU A 23 4.21 -10.12 -5.25
C LEU A 23 3.08 -9.37 -4.54
N LEU A 24 1.82 -9.79 -4.68
CA LEU A 24 0.71 -9.21 -3.95
C LEU A 24 0.73 -9.61 -2.46
N ILE A 25 1.15 -10.84 -2.12
CA ILE A 25 1.38 -11.26 -0.73
C ILE A 25 2.53 -10.43 -0.12
N VAL A 26 3.63 -10.26 -0.85
CA VAL A 26 4.75 -9.42 -0.42
C VAL A 26 4.29 -7.98 -0.20
N ARG A 27 3.47 -7.41 -1.10
CA ARG A 27 2.87 -6.07 -0.93
C ARG A 27 2.08 -5.97 0.38
N GLU A 28 1.21 -6.93 0.67
CA GLU A 28 0.42 -6.92 1.91
C GLU A 28 1.33 -6.89 3.15
N LEU A 29 2.36 -7.73 3.18
CA LEU A 29 3.31 -7.78 4.29
C LEU A 29 4.18 -6.52 4.39
N LEU A 30 4.52 -5.87 3.27
CA LEU A 30 5.24 -4.60 3.24
C LEU A 30 4.40 -3.44 3.78
N LEU A 31 3.09 -3.44 3.52
CA LEU A 31 2.19 -2.35 3.89
C LEU A 31 1.64 -2.49 5.31
N ARG A 32 1.36 -3.71 5.75
CA ARG A 32 0.71 -3.99 7.03
C ARG A 32 1.69 -4.46 8.12
N GLY A 33 2.89 -4.89 7.72
CA GLY A 33 3.82 -5.57 8.62
C GLY A 33 3.37 -6.99 8.96
N PRO A 34 3.73 -7.51 10.15
CA PRO A 34 3.33 -8.84 10.59
C PRO A 34 1.81 -9.02 10.56
N SER A 35 1.32 -10.03 9.85
CA SER A 35 -0.10 -10.23 9.56
C SER A 35 -0.53 -11.66 9.82
N ARG A 36 -1.78 -11.84 10.27
CA ARG A 36 -2.41 -13.16 10.37
C ARG A 36 -2.74 -13.69 8.99
N TYR A 37 -2.93 -14.99 8.89
CA TYR A 37 -3.43 -15.60 7.66
C TYR A 37 -4.77 -14.99 7.19
N THR A 38 -5.68 -14.74 8.12
CA THR A 38 -6.99 -14.11 7.83
C THR A 38 -6.83 -12.70 7.26
N ASP A 39 -5.91 -11.91 7.83
CA ASP A 39 -5.67 -10.53 7.39
C ASP A 39 -5.09 -10.50 5.96
N LEU A 40 -4.18 -11.43 5.66
CA LEU A 40 -3.64 -11.58 4.30
C LEU A 40 -4.72 -12.01 3.30
N ARG A 41 -5.60 -12.94 3.69
CA ARG A 41 -6.71 -13.37 2.83
C ARG A 41 -7.70 -12.25 2.53
N GLU A 42 -8.01 -11.40 3.53
CA GLU A 42 -8.87 -10.23 3.37
C GLU A 42 -8.22 -9.15 2.48
N GLY A 43 -6.89 -8.99 2.58
CA GLY A 43 -6.10 -8.07 1.74
C GLY A 43 -5.89 -8.56 0.31
N LEU A 44 -6.25 -9.80 -0.01
CA LEU A 44 -6.04 -10.44 -1.32
C LEU A 44 -7.38 -10.95 -1.92
N PRO A 45 -8.30 -10.05 -2.31
CA PRO A 45 -9.60 -10.43 -2.85
C PRO A 45 -9.45 -11.41 -4.01
N GLY A 46 -10.23 -12.49 -3.97
CA GLY A 46 -10.24 -13.52 -5.03
C GLY A 46 -9.14 -14.58 -4.93
N ILE A 47 -8.24 -14.53 -3.94
CA ILE A 47 -7.30 -15.63 -3.72
C ILE A 47 -8.01 -16.85 -3.08
N ALA A 48 -7.78 -18.04 -3.65
CA ALA A 48 -8.27 -19.27 -3.03
C ALA A 48 -7.47 -19.60 -1.76
N THR A 49 -8.13 -20.09 -0.72
CA THR A 49 -7.53 -20.38 0.59
C THR A 49 -6.33 -21.33 0.49
N ASN A 50 -6.45 -22.43 -0.26
CA ASN A 50 -5.36 -23.36 -0.46
C ASN A 50 -4.17 -22.71 -1.21
N LEU A 51 -4.45 -21.86 -2.21
CA LEU A 51 -3.41 -21.17 -2.97
C LEU A 51 -2.62 -20.18 -2.10
N LEU A 52 -3.29 -19.43 -1.20
CA LEU A 52 -2.59 -18.56 -0.26
C LEU A 52 -1.66 -19.38 0.67
N ALA A 53 -2.16 -20.51 1.19
CA ALA A 53 -1.37 -21.39 2.05
C ALA A 53 -0.16 -21.98 1.31
N ASP A 54 -0.32 -22.37 0.04
CA ASP A 54 0.77 -22.89 -0.79
C ASP A 54 1.82 -21.79 -1.05
N ARG A 55 1.40 -20.59 -1.43
CA ARG A 55 2.31 -19.47 -1.68
C ARG A 55 3.08 -19.02 -0.42
N LEU A 56 2.42 -19.02 0.74
CA LEU A 56 3.10 -18.69 2.00
C LEU A 56 4.17 -19.75 2.34
N ARG A 57 3.88 -21.04 2.16
CA ARG A 57 4.89 -22.10 2.35
C ARG A 57 6.08 -21.94 1.40
N GLU A 58 5.82 -21.68 0.12
CA GLU A 58 6.89 -21.43 -0.86
C GLU A 58 7.75 -20.22 -0.48
N LEU A 59 7.13 -19.13 -0.02
CA LEU A 59 7.84 -17.93 0.46
C LEU A 59 8.66 -18.21 1.74
N GLU A 60 8.18 -19.08 2.63
CA GLU A 60 8.93 -19.56 3.79
C GLU A 60 10.15 -20.41 3.35
N ASP A 61 9.96 -21.36 2.43
CA ASP A 61 11.04 -22.22 1.90
C ASP A 61 12.12 -21.40 1.18
N LEU A 62 11.74 -20.29 0.55
CA LEU A 62 12.66 -19.34 -0.09
C LEU A 62 13.35 -18.38 0.90
N GLY A 63 12.97 -18.43 2.18
CA GLY A 63 13.48 -17.52 3.21
C GLY A 63 13.08 -16.05 3.01
N LEU A 64 11.96 -15.78 2.32
CA LEU A 64 11.41 -14.43 2.11
C LEU A 64 10.38 -14.06 3.18
N VAL A 65 9.69 -15.06 3.72
CA VAL A 65 8.69 -14.92 4.80
C VAL A 65 9.12 -15.83 5.95
N VAL A 66 8.78 -15.44 7.15
CA VAL A 66 8.91 -16.26 8.35
C VAL A 66 7.61 -16.24 9.12
N ARG A 67 7.32 -17.38 9.75
CA ARG A 67 6.17 -17.56 10.65
C ARG A 67 6.62 -17.39 12.08
N GLU A 68 5.90 -16.58 12.84
CA GLU A 68 6.15 -16.35 14.27
C GLU A 68 4.88 -16.51 15.07
N ASP A 69 4.97 -17.18 16.19
CA ASP A 69 3.85 -17.24 17.15
C ASP A 69 3.87 -16.00 18.04
N ALA A 70 2.81 -15.20 17.93
CA ALA A 70 2.64 -14.03 18.77
C ALA A 70 2.26 -14.46 20.19
N PRO A 71 2.91 -13.87 21.24
CA PRO A 71 2.58 -14.18 22.63
C PRO A 71 1.17 -13.71 22.99
N PRO A 72 0.59 -14.23 24.10
CA PRO A 72 -0.65 -13.69 24.66
C PRO A 72 -0.54 -12.16 24.88
N PRO A 73 -1.63 -11.41 24.71
CA PRO A 73 -3.03 -11.84 24.49
C PRO A 73 -3.37 -12.18 23.04
N ILE A 74 -2.50 -11.94 22.07
CA ILE A 74 -2.78 -12.13 20.63
C ILE A 74 -2.86 -13.63 20.30
N ALA A 75 -1.98 -14.46 20.89
CA ALA A 75 -1.92 -15.91 20.79
C ALA A 75 -2.27 -16.47 19.38
N THR A 76 -1.59 -15.99 18.37
CA THR A 76 -1.81 -16.35 16.97
C THR A 76 -0.52 -16.41 16.21
N THR A 77 -0.52 -17.13 15.09
CA THR A 77 0.60 -17.16 14.16
C THR A 77 0.56 -15.93 13.24
N LEU A 78 1.66 -15.22 13.15
CA LEU A 78 1.89 -14.08 12.26
C LEU A 78 2.89 -14.46 11.16
N PHE A 79 2.64 -13.96 9.96
CA PHE A 79 3.58 -13.99 8.85
C PHE A 79 4.23 -12.62 8.73
N ARG A 80 5.54 -12.57 8.58
CA ARG A 80 6.29 -11.34 8.31
C ARG A 80 7.37 -11.57 7.27
N LEU A 81 7.80 -10.49 6.63
CA LEU A 81 8.97 -10.56 5.75
C LEU A 81 10.25 -10.74 6.57
N THR A 82 11.17 -11.51 6.01
CA THR A 82 12.57 -11.55 6.46
C THR A 82 13.31 -10.31 5.91
N PRO A 83 14.55 -10.02 6.36
CA PRO A 83 15.37 -8.98 5.73
C PRO A 83 15.49 -9.17 4.20
N ARG A 84 15.62 -10.42 3.73
CA ARG A 84 15.64 -10.75 2.30
C ARG A 84 14.28 -10.49 1.62
N GLY A 85 13.17 -10.73 2.29
CA GLY A 85 11.84 -10.39 1.81
C GLY A 85 11.63 -8.88 1.69
N GLU A 86 12.16 -8.09 2.63
CA GLU A 86 12.13 -6.63 2.61
C GLU A 86 12.91 -6.04 1.42
N GLU A 87 13.94 -6.71 0.92
CA GLU A 87 14.67 -6.31 -0.30
C GLU A 87 13.77 -6.26 -1.55
N LEU A 88 12.58 -6.86 -1.51
CA LEU A 88 11.59 -6.75 -2.59
C LEU A 88 10.82 -5.41 -2.59
N ARG A 89 10.97 -4.56 -1.58
CA ARG A 89 10.32 -3.24 -1.50
C ARG A 89 10.57 -2.38 -2.75
N PRO A 90 11.81 -2.21 -3.25
CA PRO A 90 12.06 -1.47 -4.49
C PRO A 90 11.39 -2.09 -5.72
N VAL A 91 11.25 -3.41 -5.76
CA VAL A 91 10.57 -4.10 -6.87
C VAL A 91 9.07 -3.78 -6.86
N ILE A 92 8.41 -3.87 -5.70
CA ILE A 92 6.99 -3.49 -5.53
C ILE A 92 6.79 -2.01 -5.85
N THR A 93 7.70 -1.14 -5.40
CA THR A 93 7.68 0.29 -5.67
C THR A 93 7.75 0.59 -7.17
N ALA A 94 8.73 0.02 -7.88
CA ALA A 94 8.88 0.20 -9.32
C ALA A 94 7.69 -0.37 -10.12
N LEU A 95 7.17 -1.52 -9.70
CA LEU A 95 5.98 -2.12 -10.30
C LEU A 95 4.74 -1.24 -10.09
N GLY A 96 4.59 -0.67 -8.88
CA GLY A 96 3.53 0.29 -8.57
C GLY A 96 3.61 1.55 -9.44
N GLN A 97 4.79 2.15 -9.56
CA GLN A 97 5.01 3.31 -10.44
C GLN A 97 4.63 3.02 -11.89
N TRP A 98 5.06 1.87 -12.40
CA TRP A 98 4.72 1.45 -13.77
C TRP A 98 3.22 1.19 -13.92
N GLY A 99 2.54 0.72 -12.87
CA GLY A 99 1.11 0.39 -12.86
C GLY A 99 0.17 1.58 -12.68
N ILE A 100 0.62 2.71 -12.12
CA ILE A 100 -0.25 3.89 -11.86
C ILE A 100 -1.06 4.34 -13.08
N PRO A 101 -0.49 4.46 -14.31
CA PRO A 101 -1.29 4.86 -15.47
C PRO A 101 -2.44 3.91 -15.81
N LEU A 102 -2.36 2.64 -15.39
CA LEU A 102 -3.40 1.64 -15.61
C LEU A 102 -4.62 1.83 -14.69
N MET A 103 -4.50 2.68 -13.65
CA MET A 103 -5.57 2.99 -12.70
C MET A 103 -6.51 4.11 -13.20
N ALA A 104 -6.22 4.75 -14.35
CA ALA A 104 -7.02 5.87 -14.86
C ALA A 104 -8.44 5.45 -15.25
N ASP A 105 -8.65 4.19 -15.63
CA ASP A 105 -9.96 3.61 -15.96
C ASP A 105 -10.07 2.19 -15.37
N PRO A 106 -10.29 2.08 -14.05
CA PRO A 106 -10.35 0.79 -13.40
C PRO A 106 -11.57 0.00 -13.85
N PRO A 107 -11.46 -1.33 -14.05
CA PRO A 107 -12.60 -2.18 -14.32
C PRO A 107 -13.67 -2.07 -13.23
N ARG A 108 -14.94 -2.17 -13.62
CA ARG A 108 -16.04 -2.17 -12.64
C ARG A 108 -15.95 -3.36 -11.71
N GLY A 109 -16.03 -3.12 -10.42
CA GLY A 109 -16.03 -4.17 -9.39
C GLY A 109 -14.64 -4.50 -8.85
N ASP A 110 -13.61 -3.73 -9.21
CA ASP A 110 -12.32 -3.85 -8.54
C ASP A 110 -12.45 -3.50 -7.05
N GLU A 111 -11.84 -4.34 -6.23
CA GLU A 111 -11.78 -4.14 -4.79
C GLU A 111 -10.71 -3.10 -4.45
N PHE A 112 -11.02 -2.28 -3.44
CA PHE A 112 -10.10 -1.29 -2.92
C PHE A 112 -9.96 -1.40 -1.40
N ARG A 113 -8.75 -1.17 -0.89
CA ARG A 113 -8.44 -1.05 0.53
C ARG A 113 -7.70 0.27 0.76
N ALA A 114 -8.16 1.07 1.72
CA ALA A 114 -7.62 2.42 1.94
C ALA A 114 -6.11 2.41 2.26
N TYR A 115 -5.62 1.40 2.98
CA TYR A 115 -4.18 1.28 3.30
C TYR A 115 -3.29 1.03 2.06
N TRP A 116 -3.85 0.62 0.90
CA TRP A 116 -3.07 0.54 -0.35
C TRP A 116 -2.60 1.92 -0.82
N LEU A 117 -3.21 3.00 -0.34
CA LEU A 117 -2.74 4.36 -0.58
C LEU A 117 -1.34 4.63 0.00
N ALA A 118 -0.84 3.78 0.91
CA ALA A 118 0.52 3.90 1.42
C ALA A 118 1.58 3.86 0.30
N LEU A 119 1.33 3.09 -0.77
CA LEU A 119 2.25 3.03 -1.89
C LEU A 119 2.30 4.33 -2.70
N PRO A 120 1.20 4.89 -3.24
CA PRO A 120 1.25 6.18 -3.93
C PRO A 120 1.69 7.32 -2.99
N VAL A 121 1.34 7.30 -1.70
CA VAL A 121 1.84 8.29 -0.74
C VAL A 121 3.37 8.23 -0.67
N ALA A 122 3.96 7.08 -0.45
CA ALA A 122 5.41 6.92 -0.38
C ALA A 122 6.15 7.28 -1.69
N LEU A 123 5.47 7.19 -2.84
CA LEU A 123 6.05 7.43 -4.15
C LEU A 123 5.96 8.89 -4.61
N TYR A 124 4.88 9.57 -4.28
CA TYR A 124 4.53 10.85 -4.91
C TYR A 124 4.41 12.00 -3.93
N LEU A 125 4.20 11.74 -2.64
CA LEU A 125 4.06 12.80 -1.66
C LEU A 125 5.40 13.11 -1.00
N SER A 126 5.61 14.40 -0.78
CA SER A 126 6.75 14.91 0.01
C SER A 126 6.30 16.13 0.79
N ASP A 127 6.93 16.37 1.93
CA ASP A 127 6.68 17.58 2.69
C ASP A 127 7.48 18.74 2.09
N SER A 128 6.78 19.71 1.49
CA SER A 128 7.40 20.90 0.89
C SER A 128 7.80 21.97 1.91
N ALA A 129 7.49 21.78 3.20
CA ALA A 129 7.80 22.73 4.29
C ALA A 129 8.11 21.96 5.60
N PRO A 130 9.17 21.12 5.63
CA PRO A 130 9.46 20.24 6.76
C PRO A 130 9.83 20.98 8.04
N GLU A 131 10.14 22.28 7.95
CA GLU A 131 10.43 23.18 9.08
C GLU A 131 9.15 23.61 9.83
N LYS A 132 7.96 23.41 9.24
CA LYS A 132 6.68 23.75 9.87
C LYS A 132 6.19 22.61 10.77
N PRO A 133 5.24 22.88 11.70
CA PRO A 133 4.61 21.83 12.49
C PRO A 133 4.10 20.69 11.63
N PRO A 134 4.12 19.44 12.13
CA PRO A 134 3.56 18.29 11.45
C PRO A 134 2.11 18.54 11.00
N VAL A 135 1.70 17.92 9.91
CA VAL A 135 0.32 17.94 9.42
C VAL A 135 -0.23 16.53 9.33
N ALA A 136 -1.56 16.41 9.55
CA ALA A 136 -2.30 15.17 9.46
C ALA A 136 -3.51 15.34 8.55
N ILE A 137 -3.58 14.59 7.46
CA ILE A 137 -4.69 14.57 6.51
C ILE A 137 -5.42 13.24 6.64
N GLU A 138 -6.67 13.30 7.11
CA GLU A 138 -7.50 12.10 7.15
C GLU A 138 -8.12 11.84 5.77
N VAL A 139 -7.99 10.62 5.28
CA VAL A 139 -8.56 10.17 4.00
C VAL A 139 -9.68 9.18 4.28
N ARG A 140 -10.91 9.57 3.92
CA ARG A 140 -12.13 8.74 4.04
C ARG A 140 -12.52 8.19 2.69
N THR A 141 -12.10 6.94 2.44
CA THR A 141 -12.43 6.19 1.25
C THR A 141 -12.48 4.69 1.59
N GLY A 142 -13.56 4.02 1.21
CA GLY A 142 -13.79 2.63 1.66
C GLY A 142 -14.28 2.51 3.11
N ALA A 143 -14.05 1.35 3.73
CA ALA A 143 -14.62 1.01 5.04
C ALA A 143 -13.89 1.68 6.21
N GLU A 144 -12.57 1.84 6.12
CA GLU A 144 -11.74 2.40 7.20
C GLU A 144 -10.95 3.60 6.69
N PRO A 145 -10.84 4.67 7.51
CA PRO A 145 -10.03 5.82 7.17
C PRO A 145 -8.53 5.49 7.25
N VAL A 146 -7.74 6.30 6.54
CA VAL A 146 -6.28 6.31 6.60
C VAL A 146 -5.82 7.73 6.85
N VAL A 147 -4.81 7.90 7.68
CA VAL A 147 -4.19 9.20 7.90
C VAL A 147 -2.88 9.28 7.12
N ILE A 148 -2.70 10.36 6.37
CA ILE A 148 -1.44 10.77 5.77
C ILE A 148 -0.87 11.84 6.69
N GLU A 149 0.32 11.61 7.23
CA GLU A 149 0.93 12.51 8.20
C GLU A 149 2.41 12.76 7.91
N THR A 150 2.90 13.92 8.35
CA THR A 150 4.33 14.21 8.34
C THR A 150 4.94 13.86 9.69
N ALA A 151 6.02 13.09 9.67
CA ALA A 151 6.78 12.75 10.86
C ALA A 151 8.28 12.68 10.51
N ASP A 152 9.11 13.38 11.28
CA ASP A 152 10.58 13.40 11.09
C ASP A 152 11.00 13.77 9.65
N GLY A 153 10.30 14.71 9.02
CA GLY A 153 10.56 15.16 7.65
C GLY A 153 10.11 14.18 6.55
N ALA A 154 9.46 13.07 6.91
CA ALA A 154 8.91 12.11 5.97
C ALA A 154 7.38 12.14 5.96
N VAL A 155 6.77 11.80 4.81
CA VAL A 155 5.33 11.59 4.70
C VAL A 155 5.06 10.10 4.88
N ARG A 156 4.13 9.77 5.77
CA ARG A 156 3.77 8.39 6.14
C ARG A 156 2.26 8.21 6.13
N THR A 157 1.82 6.96 6.12
CA THR A 157 0.42 6.60 6.30
C THR A 157 0.27 5.74 7.55
N ARG A 158 -0.87 5.92 8.24
CA ARG A 158 -1.31 4.98 9.28
C ARG A 158 -2.80 4.67 9.11
N ALA A 159 -3.21 3.49 9.54
CA ALA A 159 -4.62 3.11 9.57
C ALA A 159 -5.38 3.83 10.69
N GLY A 160 -6.69 3.96 10.52
CA GLY A 160 -7.60 4.57 11.48
C GLY A 160 -7.81 6.06 11.25
N ALA A 161 -8.64 6.67 12.10
CA ALA A 161 -8.94 8.09 12.08
C ALA A 161 -7.85 8.92 12.78
N ALA A 162 -7.80 10.22 12.51
CA ALA A 162 -7.05 11.19 13.28
C ALA A 162 -7.97 11.82 14.35
N ASP A 163 -7.40 12.11 15.53
CA ASP A 163 -8.16 12.80 16.59
C ASP A 163 -8.46 14.26 16.21
N ASP A 164 -7.48 14.92 15.58
CA ASP A 164 -7.58 16.33 15.15
C ASP A 164 -6.86 16.52 13.81
N PRO A 165 -7.49 16.13 12.67
CA PRO A 165 -6.86 16.27 11.36
C PRO A 165 -6.88 17.72 10.88
N ASP A 166 -5.78 18.20 10.30
CA ASP A 166 -5.71 19.51 9.65
C ASP A 166 -6.68 19.60 8.46
N ALA A 167 -6.87 18.48 7.74
CA ALA A 167 -7.87 18.37 6.69
C ALA A 167 -8.41 16.95 6.57
N VAL A 168 -9.63 16.84 6.02
CA VAL A 168 -10.31 15.58 5.73
C VAL A 168 -10.61 15.50 4.24
N LEU A 169 -10.12 14.48 3.58
CA LEU A 169 -10.36 14.21 2.17
C LEU A 169 -11.33 13.04 2.03
N THR A 170 -12.53 13.29 1.49
CA THR A 170 -13.59 12.28 1.35
C THR A 170 -13.98 12.11 -0.10
N GLY A 171 -13.99 10.88 -0.62
CA GLY A 171 -14.41 10.62 -1.99
C GLY A 171 -14.13 9.21 -2.49
N ALA A 172 -14.42 9.01 -3.76
CA ALA A 172 -14.12 7.77 -4.46
C ALA A 172 -12.60 7.51 -4.51
N PRO A 173 -12.15 6.26 -4.35
CA PRO A 173 -10.73 5.92 -4.29
C PRO A 173 -9.96 6.37 -5.54
N GLU A 174 -10.58 6.34 -6.71
CA GLU A 174 -9.99 6.75 -7.98
C GLU A 174 -9.64 8.25 -7.98
N LEU A 175 -10.55 9.09 -7.45
CA LEU A 175 -10.32 10.54 -7.36
C LEU A 175 -9.21 10.86 -6.36
N ILE A 176 -9.20 10.17 -5.21
CA ILE A 176 -8.17 10.33 -4.19
C ILE A 176 -6.81 9.90 -4.73
N ALA A 177 -6.71 8.70 -5.31
CA ALA A 177 -5.47 8.21 -5.90
C ALA A 177 -4.95 9.16 -6.99
N ALA A 178 -5.84 9.65 -7.87
CA ALA A 178 -5.47 10.59 -8.93
C ALA A 178 -4.94 11.93 -8.39
N VAL A 179 -5.48 12.45 -7.29
CA VAL A 179 -4.95 13.66 -6.63
C VAL A 179 -3.61 13.38 -5.98
N LEU A 180 -3.46 12.26 -5.25
CA LEU A 180 -2.21 11.91 -4.56
C LEU A 180 -1.06 11.63 -5.54
N THR A 181 -1.36 11.15 -6.74
CA THR A 181 -0.35 10.89 -7.78
C THR A 181 -0.10 12.09 -8.71
N GLY A 182 -0.84 13.20 -8.53
CA GLY A 182 -0.74 14.38 -9.41
C GLY A 182 -1.36 14.20 -10.80
N THR A 183 -2.02 13.07 -11.08
CA THR A 183 -2.67 12.81 -12.38
C THR A 183 -3.97 13.60 -12.57
N LEU A 184 -4.55 14.10 -11.47
CA LEU A 184 -5.71 14.98 -11.46
C LEU A 184 -5.49 16.14 -10.49
N ALA A 185 -5.68 17.38 -10.96
CA ALA A 185 -5.59 18.53 -10.08
C ALA A 185 -6.71 18.52 -9.03
N LEU A 186 -6.39 18.94 -7.81
CA LEU A 186 -7.34 18.96 -6.67
C LEU A 186 -8.65 19.71 -7.00
N LYS A 187 -8.58 20.84 -7.73
CA LYS A 187 -9.75 21.60 -8.15
C LYS A 187 -10.71 20.79 -9.05
N ASP A 188 -10.12 20.00 -9.94
CA ASP A 188 -10.90 19.21 -10.91
C ASP A 188 -11.47 17.96 -10.24
N ALA A 189 -10.76 17.37 -9.26
CA ALA A 189 -11.28 16.30 -8.43
C ALA A 189 -12.47 16.77 -7.57
N VAL A 190 -12.40 17.97 -6.99
CA VAL A 190 -13.53 18.56 -6.25
C VAL A 190 -14.73 18.78 -7.16
N ALA A 191 -14.53 19.25 -8.39
CA ALA A 191 -15.62 19.37 -9.37
C ALA A 191 -16.25 18.01 -9.74
N LYS A 192 -15.52 16.91 -9.58
CA LYS A 192 -15.98 15.52 -9.80
C LYS A 192 -16.54 14.85 -8.55
N GLY A 193 -16.66 15.57 -7.42
CA GLY A 193 -17.30 15.07 -6.21
C GLY A 193 -16.35 14.72 -5.05
N LEU A 194 -15.05 14.97 -5.18
CA LEU A 194 -14.13 14.89 -4.04
C LEU A 194 -14.48 16.04 -3.04
N LYS A 195 -14.58 15.71 -1.77
CA LYS A 195 -14.80 16.68 -0.70
C LYS A 195 -13.50 16.91 0.06
N LEU A 196 -13.22 18.15 0.37
CA LEU A 196 -12.10 18.57 1.22
C LEU A 196 -12.62 19.53 2.28
N ASP A 197 -12.57 19.09 3.53
CA ASP A 197 -12.90 19.87 4.71
C ASP A 197 -11.59 20.19 5.46
N GLY A 198 -11.52 21.39 6.10
CA GLY A 198 -10.32 21.83 6.83
C GLY A 198 -9.31 22.60 5.99
N ASP A 199 -8.02 22.54 6.38
CA ASP A 199 -6.96 23.36 5.80
C ASP A 199 -6.48 22.81 4.44
N ARG A 200 -6.89 23.50 3.37
CA ARG A 200 -6.42 23.19 2.01
C ARG A 200 -4.92 23.39 1.84
N ALA A 201 -4.28 24.27 2.62
CA ALA A 201 -2.84 24.50 2.50
C ALA A 201 -2.06 23.34 3.09
N ALA A 202 -2.53 22.70 4.16
CA ALA A 202 -1.95 21.48 4.72
C ALA A 202 -1.90 20.35 3.69
N LEU A 203 -3.02 20.11 2.97
CA LEU A 203 -3.02 19.10 1.90
C LEU A 203 -2.05 19.47 0.76
N ARG A 204 -2.08 20.71 0.27
CA ARG A 204 -1.21 21.16 -0.83
C ARG A 204 0.27 21.05 -0.51
N ARG A 205 0.64 21.20 0.77
CA ARG A 205 2.02 21.03 1.25
C ARG A 205 2.58 19.65 0.94
N LEU A 206 1.72 18.64 0.87
CA LEU A 206 2.12 17.24 0.66
C LEU A 206 1.99 16.79 -0.80
N LEU A 207 1.12 17.43 -1.59
CA LEU A 207 0.86 17.00 -2.96
C LEU A 207 2.05 17.29 -3.89
N PRO A 208 2.25 16.48 -4.94
CA PRO A 208 3.24 16.76 -5.98
C PRO A 208 2.95 18.12 -6.66
N ALA A 209 4.03 18.78 -7.05
CA ALA A 209 4.00 20.10 -7.70
C ALA A 209 3.35 20.06 -9.09
#